data_cd9ee3e54da9f4de583a63b546c139ba
#
_entry.id   cd9ee3e54da9f4de583a63b546c139ba
#
_cell.length_a   1.000
_cell.length_b   1.000
_cell.length_c   1.000
_cell.angle_alpha   90.00
_cell.angle_beta   90.00
_cell.angle_gamma   90.00
#
_symmetry.space_group_name_H-M   'P 1'
#
loop_
_entity.id
_entity.type
_entity.pdbx_description
1 polymer ?
#
loop_
_entity_poly.entity_id
_entity_poly.type
_entity_poly.pdbx_seq_one_letter_code
_entity_poly.pdbx_strand_id
1 'polypeptide(L)'
;IAAIDFNTIGLLIGMMIIVSILKRTGIFAHLGFTVARWTGGRVMPMLLTLALMTAVASAFLDNVTTVLLMVPVTIALCELLGLPATPFLMTQVIASNIGGTATLIGDPPNILIGSATGLDFVSFLVNLGPIVLVILAVAAVAAAFHYRHIARTDIERHAELIASAATQPIEDPVLLRKSLAVLGITLVGFLLHGMLHLEAATVALGGAALLLLISRVEPHLVFLEIEWSTI
;
A
#
# COMPACT_ATOMS: atom_id res chain seq x y z
N ILE A 1 -3.97 3.15 32.25
CA ILE A 1 -5.14 2.89 31.36
C ILE A 1 -5.50 4.14 30.57
N ALA A 2 -5.32 5.36 31.12
CA ALA A 2 -5.60 6.62 30.40
C ALA A 2 -4.62 6.93 29.23
N ALA A 3 -3.59 6.12 29.03
CA ALA A 3 -2.58 6.30 27.98
C ALA A 3 -2.84 5.41 26.74
N ILE A 4 -3.85 4.54 26.77
CA ILE A 4 -4.17 3.64 25.64
C ILE A 4 -5.27 4.28 24.80
N ASP A 5 -4.97 4.57 23.56
CA ASP A 5 -5.93 5.08 22.58
C ASP A 5 -6.62 3.93 21.83
N PHE A 6 -7.80 3.55 22.31
CA PHE A 6 -8.59 2.49 21.69
C PHE A 6 -9.10 2.83 20.29
N ASN A 7 -9.21 4.12 19.95
CA ASN A 7 -9.56 4.53 18.59
C ASN A 7 -8.42 4.22 17.62
N THR A 8 -7.17 4.52 18.00
CA THR A 8 -5.99 4.13 17.22
C THR A 8 -5.89 2.62 17.04
N ILE A 9 -6.04 1.86 18.12
CA ILE A 9 -5.98 0.39 18.08
C ILE A 9 -7.07 -0.20 17.16
N GLY A 10 -8.32 0.26 17.33
CA GLY A 10 -9.45 -0.21 16.53
C GLY A 10 -9.29 0.11 15.04
N LEU A 11 -8.77 1.28 14.73
CA LEU A 11 -8.49 1.70 13.36
C LEU A 11 -7.41 0.81 12.72
N LEU A 12 -6.30 0.58 13.40
CA LEU A 12 -5.21 -0.29 12.92
C LEU A 12 -5.71 -1.72 12.68
N ILE A 13 -6.38 -2.32 13.66
CA ILE A 13 -6.93 -3.68 13.53
C ILE A 13 -7.89 -3.77 12.34
N GLY A 14 -8.83 -2.82 12.22
CA GLY A 14 -9.81 -2.81 11.13
C GLY A 14 -9.13 -2.74 9.76
N MET A 15 -8.16 -1.86 9.58
CA MET A 15 -7.43 -1.72 8.32
C MET A 15 -6.57 -2.96 8.04
N MET A 16 -5.85 -3.51 9.02
CA MET A 16 -5.05 -4.72 8.86
C MET A 16 -5.90 -5.93 8.43
N ILE A 17 -7.12 -6.07 8.94
CA ILE A 17 -8.06 -7.12 8.51
C ILE A 17 -8.43 -6.93 7.03
N ILE A 18 -8.81 -5.72 6.61
CA ILE A 18 -9.17 -5.44 5.21
C ILE A 18 -8.00 -5.76 4.28
N VAL A 19 -6.78 -5.33 4.66
CA VAL A 19 -5.57 -5.52 3.87
C VAL A 19 -5.16 -7.00 3.80
N SER A 20 -5.25 -7.75 4.91
CA SER A 20 -4.96 -9.18 4.94
C SER A 20 -5.86 -9.96 3.97
N ILE A 21 -7.15 -9.63 3.91
CA ILE A 21 -8.08 -10.26 2.95
C ILE A 21 -7.76 -9.83 1.51
N LEU A 22 -7.45 -8.55 1.28
CA LEU A 22 -7.07 -8.03 -0.04
C LEU A 22 -5.78 -8.68 -0.56
N LYS A 23 -4.79 -8.90 0.29
CA LYS A 23 -3.53 -9.58 -0.02
C LYS A 23 -3.77 -10.97 -0.64
N ARG A 24 -4.72 -11.73 -0.12
CA ARG A 24 -5.06 -13.09 -0.58
C ARG A 24 -5.63 -13.15 -2.00
N THR A 25 -5.98 -12.02 -2.58
CA THR A 25 -6.46 -11.93 -3.96
C THR A 25 -5.35 -12.01 -5.01
N GLY A 26 -4.09 -11.90 -4.62
CA GLY A 26 -2.94 -11.83 -5.52
C GLY A 26 -2.79 -10.48 -6.25
N ILE A 27 -3.57 -9.45 -5.85
CA ILE A 27 -3.59 -8.14 -6.56
C ILE A 27 -2.21 -7.48 -6.63
N PHE A 28 -1.41 -7.56 -5.56
CA PHE A 28 -0.10 -6.89 -5.52
C PHE A 28 0.90 -7.53 -6.50
N ALA A 29 0.91 -8.87 -6.59
CA ALA A 29 1.71 -9.57 -7.59
C ALA A 29 1.26 -9.22 -9.01
N HIS A 30 -0.06 -9.26 -9.25
CA HIS A 30 -0.64 -8.89 -10.54
C HIS A 30 -0.26 -7.46 -10.95
N LEU A 31 -0.36 -6.49 -10.06
CA LEU A 31 0.01 -5.09 -10.31
C LEU A 31 1.51 -4.94 -10.58
N GLY A 32 2.38 -5.59 -9.81
CA GLY A 32 3.82 -5.54 -10.01
C GLY A 32 4.24 -6.06 -11.39
N PHE A 33 3.73 -7.21 -11.81
CA PHE A 33 3.98 -7.76 -13.15
C PHE A 33 3.35 -6.90 -14.25
N THR A 34 2.19 -6.30 -14.00
CA THR A 34 1.55 -5.36 -14.94
C THR A 34 2.44 -4.12 -15.15
N VAL A 35 3.02 -3.57 -14.08
CA VAL A 35 3.98 -2.46 -14.17
C VAL A 35 5.19 -2.86 -15.01
N ALA A 36 5.77 -4.04 -14.79
CA ALA A 36 6.91 -4.52 -15.55
C ALA A 36 6.59 -4.61 -17.06
N ARG A 37 5.40 -5.11 -17.42
CA ARG A 37 4.91 -5.14 -18.80
C ARG A 37 4.69 -3.75 -19.40
N TRP A 38 4.06 -2.88 -18.64
CA TRP A 38 3.76 -1.50 -19.07
C TRP A 38 5.02 -0.70 -19.38
N THR A 39 6.04 -0.90 -18.59
CA THR A 39 7.33 -0.24 -18.75
C THR A 39 8.21 -0.89 -19.82
N GLY A 40 7.78 -2.02 -20.38
CA GLY A 40 8.52 -2.76 -21.41
C GLY A 40 9.90 -3.21 -20.94
N GLY A 41 10.06 -3.51 -19.64
CA GLY A 41 11.34 -3.91 -19.05
C GLY A 41 12.37 -2.78 -18.89
N ARG A 42 11.99 -1.54 -19.14
CA ARG A 42 12.85 -0.37 -18.91
C ARG A 42 13.02 -0.16 -17.42
N VAL A 43 14.24 -0.25 -16.93
CA VAL A 43 14.57 -0.27 -15.51
C VAL A 43 14.10 0.97 -14.77
N MET A 44 14.39 2.18 -15.29
CA MET A 44 14.05 3.43 -14.61
C MET A 44 12.54 3.69 -14.53
N PRO A 45 11.75 3.59 -15.63
CA PRO A 45 10.30 3.67 -15.52
C PRO A 45 9.70 2.63 -14.57
N MET A 46 10.21 1.39 -14.58
CA MET A 46 9.75 0.33 -13.70
C MET A 46 10.02 0.67 -12.22
N LEU A 47 11.24 1.13 -11.89
CA LEU A 47 11.62 1.56 -10.55
C LEU A 47 10.69 2.68 -10.04
N LEU A 48 10.52 3.73 -10.83
CA LEU A 48 9.70 4.88 -10.43
C LEU A 48 8.21 4.53 -10.34
N THR A 49 7.68 3.69 -11.25
CA THR A 49 6.27 3.30 -11.22
C THR A 49 5.99 2.35 -10.05
N LEU A 50 6.88 1.41 -9.74
CA LEU A 50 6.76 0.57 -8.54
C LEU A 50 6.83 1.40 -7.26
N ALA A 51 7.72 2.39 -7.19
CA ALA A 51 7.81 3.31 -6.07
C ALA A 51 6.53 4.15 -5.92
N LEU A 52 6.00 4.70 -7.02
CA LEU A 52 4.73 5.44 -7.01
C LEU A 52 3.56 4.55 -6.57
N MET A 53 3.47 3.33 -7.09
CA MET A 53 2.44 2.37 -6.69
C MET A 53 2.54 2.05 -5.20
N THR A 54 3.75 1.88 -4.68
CA THR A 54 4.00 1.66 -3.25
C THR A 54 3.56 2.88 -2.43
N ALA A 55 3.91 4.11 -2.85
CA ALA A 55 3.48 5.33 -2.17
C ALA A 55 1.96 5.48 -2.12
N VAL A 56 1.28 5.24 -3.26
CA VAL A 56 -0.19 5.31 -3.33
C VAL A 56 -0.84 4.23 -2.46
N ALA A 57 -0.34 3.00 -2.51
CA ALA A 57 -0.83 1.93 -1.65
C ALA A 57 -0.65 2.29 -0.17
N SER A 58 0.52 2.80 0.22
CA SER A 58 0.86 3.17 1.60
C SER A 58 0.03 4.34 2.14
N ALA A 59 -0.49 5.20 1.28
CA ALA A 59 -1.42 6.27 1.71
C ALA A 59 -2.75 5.71 2.26
N PHE A 60 -3.13 4.49 1.89
CA PHE A 60 -4.39 3.85 2.28
C PHE A 60 -4.21 2.56 3.09
N LEU A 61 -3.01 1.98 3.00
CA LEU A 61 -2.57 0.85 3.80
C LEU A 61 -1.40 1.35 4.65
N ASP A 62 -1.13 0.72 5.78
CA ASP A 62 0.05 1.12 6.55
C ASP A 62 1.36 0.88 5.76
N ASN A 63 2.38 1.68 6.07
CA ASN A 63 3.66 1.67 5.35
C ASN A 63 4.41 0.34 5.49
N VAL A 64 4.35 -0.31 6.65
CA VAL A 64 5.03 -1.59 6.92
C VAL A 64 4.40 -2.70 6.10
N THR A 65 3.09 -2.88 6.22
CA THR A 65 2.34 -3.88 5.44
C THR A 65 2.53 -3.68 3.94
N THR A 66 2.49 -2.43 3.47
CA THR A 66 2.69 -2.13 2.05
C THR A 66 4.07 -2.58 1.57
N VAL A 67 5.13 -2.32 2.32
CA VAL A 67 6.49 -2.78 1.99
C VAL A 67 6.56 -4.30 2.00
N LEU A 68 6.03 -4.95 3.03
CA LEU A 68 6.00 -6.42 3.13
C LEU A 68 5.28 -7.10 1.95
N LEU A 69 4.25 -6.45 1.39
CA LEU A 69 3.53 -6.95 0.23
C LEU A 69 4.32 -6.74 -1.08
N MET A 70 5.02 -5.62 -1.20
CA MET A 70 5.73 -5.26 -2.43
C MET A 70 7.10 -5.92 -2.57
N VAL A 71 7.80 -6.19 -1.45
CA VAL A 71 9.16 -6.76 -1.44
C VAL A 71 9.24 -8.09 -2.20
N PRO A 72 8.43 -9.12 -1.92
CA PRO A 72 8.51 -10.40 -2.64
C PRO A 72 8.28 -10.25 -4.15
N VAL A 73 7.34 -9.41 -4.54
CA VAL A 73 7.01 -9.14 -5.95
C VAL A 73 8.19 -8.47 -6.65
N THR A 74 8.80 -7.49 -5.98
CA THR A 74 9.96 -6.76 -6.52
C THR A 74 11.18 -7.65 -6.65
N ILE A 75 11.45 -8.50 -5.67
CA ILE A 75 12.54 -9.47 -5.73
C ILE A 75 12.33 -10.42 -6.92
N ALA A 76 11.14 -11.01 -7.06
CA ALA A 76 10.83 -11.92 -8.16
C ALA A 76 11.00 -11.25 -9.54
N LEU A 77 10.60 -9.97 -9.69
CA LEU A 77 10.81 -9.21 -10.91
C LEU A 77 12.31 -8.94 -11.18
N CYS A 78 13.06 -8.56 -10.15
CA CYS A 78 14.48 -8.32 -10.27
C CYS A 78 15.26 -9.59 -10.62
N GLU A 79 14.93 -10.72 -10.02
CA GLU A 79 15.50 -12.04 -10.34
C GLU A 79 15.21 -12.44 -11.78
N LEU A 80 13.95 -12.31 -12.23
CA LEU A 80 13.55 -12.58 -13.62
C LEU A 80 14.38 -11.77 -14.62
N LEU A 81 14.66 -10.50 -14.31
CA LEU A 81 15.36 -9.57 -15.20
C LEU A 81 16.88 -9.55 -14.99
N GLY A 82 17.38 -10.27 -13.99
CA GLY A 82 18.82 -10.23 -13.63
C GLY A 82 19.27 -8.86 -13.11
N LEU A 83 18.37 -8.13 -12.43
CA LEU A 83 18.62 -6.79 -11.89
C LEU A 83 18.92 -6.84 -10.38
N PRO A 84 19.74 -5.91 -9.85
CA PRO A 84 19.92 -5.79 -8.41
C PRO A 84 18.60 -5.30 -7.76
N ALA A 85 18.09 -6.03 -6.76
CA ALA A 85 16.85 -5.67 -6.07
C ALA A 85 17.00 -4.44 -5.16
N THR A 86 18.19 -4.20 -4.61
CA THR A 86 18.44 -3.13 -3.61
C THR A 86 17.95 -1.74 -4.05
N PRO A 87 18.22 -1.24 -5.28
CA PRO A 87 17.72 0.07 -5.71
C PRO A 87 16.19 0.18 -5.67
N PHE A 88 15.51 -0.89 -6.10
CA PHE A 88 14.05 -0.94 -6.11
C PHE A 88 13.49 -0.96 -4.69
N LEU A 89 14.02 -1.82 -3.83
CA LEU A 89 13.56 -1.97 -2.45
C LEU A 89 13.79 -0.68 -1.65
N MET A 90 14.98 -0.07 -1.76
CA MET A 90 15.27 1.19 -1.07
C MET A 90 14.35 2.32 -1.52
N THR A 91 14.10 2.42 -2.84
CA THR A 91 13.19 3.45 -3.37
C THR A 91 11.75 3.20 -2.91
N GLN A 92 11.30 1.95 -2.85
CA GLN A 92 9.96 1.59 -2.36
C GLN A 92 9.79 1.87 -0.87
N VAL A 93 10.79 1.56 -0.03
CA VAL A 93 10.74 1.87 1.41
C VAL A 93 10.62 3.38 1.63
N ILE A 94 11.42 4.18 0.92
CA ILE A 94 11.33 5.64 0.99
C ILE A 94 9.95 6.13 0.51
N ALA A 95 9.48 5.61 -0.63
CA ALA A 95 8.19 5.98 -1.20
C ALA A 95 7.01 5.58 -0.30
N SER A 96 7.08 4.43 0.37
CA SER A 96 6.09 3.97 1.34
C SER A 96 5.96 4.93 2.52
N ASN A 97 7.07 5.32 3.14
CA ASN A 97 7.04 6.28 4.25
C ASN A 97 6.50 7.66 3.82
N ILE A 98 6.93 8.14 2.64
CA ILE A 98 6.43 9.41 2.09
C ILE A 98 4.93 9.31 1.82
N GLY A 99 4.47 8.23 1.16
CA GLY A 99 3.06 8.02 0.83
C GLY A 99 2.19 7.85 2.06
N GLY A 100 2.64 7.08 3.04
CA GLY A 100 1.95 6.87 4.31
C GLY A 100 1.69 8.16 5.09
N THR A 101 2.60 9.14 4.98
CA THR A 101 2.43 10.45 5.63
C THR A 101 1.29 11.28 5.03
N ALA A 102 0.80 10.96 3.82
CA ALA A 102 -0.23 11.75 3.13
C ALA A 102 -1.61 11.72 3.80
N THR A 103 -1.92 10.67 4.54
CA THR A 103 -3.25 10.44 5.11
C THR A 103 -3.18 10.08 6.59
N LEU A 104 -4.31 10.18 7.26
CA LEU A 104 -4.44 9.80 8.66
C LEU A 104 -4.12 8.31 8.90
N ILE A 105 -4.45 7.44 7.95
CA ILE A 105 -4.40 5.98 8.11
C ILE A 105 -3.14 5.33 7.54
N GLY A 106 -2.33 6.06 6.79
CA GLY A 106 -1.17 5.52 6.09
C GLY A 106 0.06 5.27 6.98
N ASP A 107 0.07 5.82 8.20
CA ASP A 107 1.17 5.63 9.15
C ASP A 107 0.65 5.71 10.60
N PRO A 108 0.98 4.77 11.52
CA PRO A 108 0.55 4.80 12.91
C PRO A 108 0.78 6.13 13.66
N PRO A 109 1.91 6.83 13.52
CA PRO A 109 2.09 8.16 14.12
C PRO A 109 1.03 9.18 13.72
N ASN A 110 0.55 9.14 12.47
CA ASN A 110 -0.48 10.06 12.00
C ASN A 110 -1.82 9.84 12.72
N ILE A 111 -2.15 8.57 12.98
CA ILE A 111 -3.36 8.19 13.71
C ILE A 111 -3.30 8.75 15.13
N LEU A 112 -2.14 8.59 15.82
CA LEU A 112 -1.94 9.11 17.16
C LEU A 112 -2.03 10.64 17.19
N ILE A 113 -1.42 11.34 16.22
CA ILE A 113 -1.50 12.80 16.11
C ILE A 113 -2.96 13.23 15.86
N GLY A 114 -3.66 12.58 14.93
CA GLY A 114 -5.05 12.89 14.63
C GLY A 114 -5.97 12.70 15.84
N SER A 115 -5.82 11.58 16.57
CA SER A 115 -6.56 11.31 17.78
C SER A 115 -6.26 12.35 18.88
N ALA A 116 -5.01 12.69 19.11
CA ALA A 116 -4.60 13.66 20.14
C ALA A 116 -5.01 15.10 19.82
N THR A 117 -5.10 15.47 18.54
CA THR A 117 -5.40 16.84 18.09
C THR A 117 -6.85 17.03 17.60
N GLY A 118 -7.60 15.97 17.44
CA GLY A 118 -8.95 16.00 16.87
C GLY A 118 -8.98 16.29 15.35
N LEU A 119 -7.85 16.10 14.65
CA LEU A 119 -7.78 16.27 13.20
C LEU A 119 -8.42 15.06 12.51
N ASP A 120 -9.28 15.33 11.55
CA ASP A 120 -9.94 14.32 10.74
C ASP A 120 -9.11 13.92 9.49
N PHE A 121 -9.57 12.88 8.81
CA PHE A 121 -8.93 12.36 7.60
C PHE A 121 -8.79 13.43 6.50
N VAL A 122 -9.81 14.26 6.32
CA VAL A 122 -9.81 15.30 5.28
C VAL A 122 -8.79 16.38 5.59
N SER A 123 -8.67 16.78 6.86
CA SER A 123 -7.67 17.74 7.32
C SER A 123 -6.25 17.25 7.03
N PHE A 124 -5.96 15.97 7.30
CA PHE A 124 -4.67 15.37 6.94
C PHE A 124 -4.43 15.41 5.43
N LEU A 125 -5.38 14.91 4.65
CA LEU A 125 -5.24 14.82 3.20
C LEU A 125 -5.03 16.18 2.54
N VAL A 126 -5.78 17.19 2.95
CA VAL A 126 -5.73 18.54 2.34
C VAL A 126 -4.44 19.27 2.73
N ASN A 127 -3.98 19.14 3.98
CA ASN A 127 -2.79 19.85 4.45
C ASN A 127 -1.49 19.14 4.12
N LEU A 128 -1.41 17.83 4.29
CA LEU A 128 -0.19 17.06 4.06
C LEU A 128 -0.08 16.52 2.63
N GLY A 129 -1.19 16.18 1.98
CA GLY A 129 -1.19 15.62 0.63
C GLY A 129 -0.36 16.43 -0.38
N PRO A 130 -0.56 17.75 -0.52
CA PRO A 130 0.23 18.58 -1.43
C PRO A 130 1.72 18.57 -1.10
N ILE A 131 2.07 18.61 0.19
CA ILE A 131 3.47 18.59 0.66
C ILE A 131 4.09 17.22 0.30
N VAL A 132 3.38 16.14 0.58
CA VAL A 132 3.81 14.78 0.26
C VAL A 132 4.03 14.59 -1.23
N LEU A 133 3.17 15.14 -2.09
CA LEU A 133 3.35 15.09 -3.54
C LEU A 133 4.66 15.78 -3.98
N VAL A 134 5.00 16.94 -3.39
CA VAL A 134 6.26 17.63 -3.67
C VAL A 134 7.45 16.78 -3.20
N ILE A 135 7.40 16.24 -1.97
CA ILE A 135 8.47 15.40 -1.43
C ILE A 135 8.64 14.13 -2.28
N LEU A 136 7.54 13.50 -2.70
CA LEU A 136 7.56 12.31 -3.55
C LEU A 136 8.18 12.62 -4.92
N ALA A 137 7.86 13.77 -5.52
CA ALA A 137 8.48 14.21 -6.77
C ALA A 137 9.98 14.44 -6.62
N VAL A 138 10.42 15.09 -5.53
CA VAL A 138 11.85 15.28 -5.24
C VAL A 138 12.54 13.94 -5.02
N ALA A 139 11.94 13.02 -4.26
CA ALA A 139 12.47 11.69 -4.02
C ALA A 139 12.57 10.87 -5.33
N ALA A 140 11.58 10.97 -6.21
CA ALA A 140 11.60 10.32 -7.52
C ALA A 140 12.73 10.86 -8.40
N VAL A 141 12.93 12.18 -8.44
CA VAL A 141 14.05 12.80 -9.18
C VAL A 141 15.40 12.38 -8.59
N ALA A 142 15.52 12.38 -7.26
CA ALA A 142 16.73 11.94 -6.58
C ALA A 142 17.05 10.47 -6.88
N ALA A 143 16.05 9.59 -6.82
CA ALA A 143 16.20 8.17 -7.17
C ALA A 143 16.59 8.00 -8.65
N ALA A 144 15.95 8.72 -9.57
CA ALA A 144 16.27 8.68 -10.99
C ALA A 144 17.72 9.13 -11.26
N PHE A 145 18.18 10.16 -10.58
CA PHE A 145 19.55 10.64 -10.70
C PHE A 145 20.57 9.69 -10.09
N HIS A 146 20.28 9.17 -8.89
CA HIS A 146 21.17 8.28 -8.15
C HIS A 146 21.33 6.94 -8.85
N TYR A 147 20.23 6.36 -9.33
CA TYR A 147 20.21 5.02 -9.94
C TYR A 147 20.32 5.04 -11.48
N ARG A 148 20.62 6.18 -12.11
CA ARG A 148 20.76 6.29 -13.57
C ARG A 148 21.75 5.30 -14.20
N HIS A 149 22.72 4.83 -13.44
CA HIS A 149 23.73 3.88 -13.90
C HIS A 149 23.17 2.47 -14.16
N ILE A 150 22.11 2.06 -13.45
CA ILE A 150 21.44 0.76 -13.66
C ILE A 150 20.49 0.77 -14.86
N ALA A 151 20.16 1.95 -15.39
CA ALA A 151 19.26 2.09 -16.53
C ALA A 151 19.87 1.65 -17.88
N ARG A 152 21.17 1.40 -17.92
CA ARG A 152 21.91 1.01 -19.15
C ARG A 152 21.91 -0.52 -19.34
N THR A 153 20.74 -1.15 -19.24
CA THR A 153 20.56 -2.59 -19.39
C THR A 153 19.92 -2.93 -20.72
N ASP A 154 20.06 -4.17 -21.16
CA ASP A 154 19.53 -4.69 -22.42
C ASP A 154 17.98 -4.72 -22.38
N ILE A 155 17.37 -3.70 -22.97
CA ILE A 155 15.92 -3.50 -22.94
C ILE A 155 15.19 -4.59 -23.75
N GLU A 156 15.77 -5.06 -24.86
CA GLU A 156 15.14 -6.06 -25.71
C GLU A 156 15.04 -7.40 -24.99
N ARG A 157 16.14 -7.81 -24.34
CA ARG A 157 16.16 -9.02 -23.50
C ARG A 157 15.16 -8.95 -22.35
N HIS A 158 15.02 -7.81 -21.67
CA HIS A 158 14.06 -7.64 -20.58
C HIS A 158 12.61 -7.74 -21.10
N ALA A 159 12.33 -7.13 -22.25
CA ALA A 159 11.00 -7.19 -22.86
C ALA A 159 10.62 -8.64 -23.22
N GLU A 160 11.54 -9.42 -23.78
CA GLU A 160 11.34 -10.83 -24.08
C GLU A 160 11.10 -11.67 -22.83
N LEU A 161 11.92 -11.46 -21.76
CA LEU A 161 11.74 -12.16 -20.49
C LEU A 161 10.38 -11.87 -19.85
N ILE A 162 9.95 -10.61 -19.85
CA ILE A 162 8.63 -10.23 -19.33
C ILE A 162 7.49 -10.79 -20.19
N ALA A 163 7.66 -10.81 -21.51
CA ALA A 163 6.66 -11.36 -22.41
C ALA A 163 6.50 -12.90 -22.26
N SER A 164 7.60 -13.59 -21.97
CA SER A 164 7.62 -15.05 -21.73
C SER A 164 7.19 -15.42 -20.31
N ALA A 165 7.30 -14.49 -19.34
CA ALA A 165 6.87 -14.75 -17.98
C ALA A 165 5.36 -14.98 -17.91
N ALA A 166 4.97 -16.03 -17.17
CA ALA A 166 3.57 -16.29 -16.91
C ALA A 166 2.90 -15.05 -16.28
N THR A 167 1.74 -14.68 -16.81
CA THR A 167 0.94 -13.61 -16.19
C THR A 167 0.57 -14.08 -14.79
N GLN A 168 0.87 -13.25 -13.78
CA GLN A 168 0.38 -13.53 -12.43
C GLN A 168 -1.13 -13.23 -12.43
N PRO A 169 -2.01 -14.24 -12.52
CA PRO A 169 -3.44 -14.01 -12.51
C PRO A 169 -3.87 -13.57 -11.11
N ILE A 170 -4.98 -12.86 -11.07
CA ILE A 170 -5.67 -12.62 -9.82
C ILE A 170 -6.20 -13.96 -9.32
N GLU A 171 -5.79 -14.39 -8.13
CA GLU A 171 -6.13 -15.70 -7.57
C GLU A 171 -7.63 -15.84 -7.32
N ASP A 172 -8.26 -14.81 -6.77
CA ASP A 172 -9.71 -14.75 -6.56
C ASP A 172 -10.29 -13.40 -7.01
N PRO A 173 -10.82 -13.30 -8.25
CA PRO A 173 -11.42 -12.08 -8.77
C PRO A 173 -12.71 -11.68 -8.05
N VAL A 174 -13.42 -12.63 -7.45
CA VAL A 174 -14.66 -12.34 -6.71
C VAL A 174 -14.32 -11.73 -5.37
N LEU A 175 -13.34 -12.31 -4.66
CA LEU A 175 -12.83 -11.78 -3.41
C LEU A 175 -12.23 -10.38 -3.64
N LEU A 176 -11.46 -10.19 -4.72
CA LEU A 176 -10.89 -8.89 -5.07
C LEU A 176 -11.97 -7.82 -5.21
N ARG A 177 -13.04 -8.08 -5.98
CA ARG A 177 -14.14 -7.13 -6.15
C ARG A 177 -14.80 -6.76 -4.82
N LYS A 178 -15.04 -7.76 -3.95
CA LYS A 178 -15.60 -7.53 -2.62
C LYS A 178 -14.67 -6.69 -1.76
N SER A 179 -13.37 -7.03 -1.73
CA SER A 179 -12.36 -6.31 -0.94
C SER A 179 -12.20 -4.87 -1.40
N LEU A 180 -12.13 -4.62 -2.72
CA LEU A 180 -12.04 -3.27 -3.26
C LEU A 180 -13.33 -2.46 -3.02
N ALA A 181 -14.50 -3.08 -3.12
CA ALA A 181 -15.77 -2.41 -2.83
C ALA A 181 -15.85 -1.99 -1.35
N VAL A 182 -15.47 -2.90 -0.43
CA VAL A 182 -15.48 -2.59 1.01
C VAL A 182 -14.40 -1.57 1.34
N LEU A 183 -13.20 -1.69 0.79
CA LEU A 183 -12.14 -0.69 0.97
C LEU A 183 -12.62 0.69 0.48
N GLY A 184 -13.26 0.75 -0.70
CA GLY A 184 -13.83 1.99 -1.21
C GLY A 184 -14.90 2.58 -0.30
N ILE A 185 -15.82 1.75 0.23
CA ILE A 185 -16.86 2.17 1.21
C ILE A 185 -16.17 2.70 2.48
N THR A 186 -15.15 2.01 2.97
CA THR A 186 -14.40 2.42 4.17
C THR A 186 -13.68 3.76 3.94
N LEU A 187 -13.06 3.96 2.77
CA LEU A 187 -12.44 5.24 2.42
C LEU A 187 -13.46 6.38 2.31
N VAL A 188 -14.63 6.13 1.71
CA VAL A 188 -15.73 7.10 1.71
C VAL A 188 -16.21 7.37 3.14
N GLY A 189 -16.27 6.34 3.97
CA GLY A 189 -16.56 6.50 5.39
C GLY A 189 -15.56 7.41 6.10
N PHE A 190 -14.25 7.28 5.78
CA PHE A 190 -13.21 8.18 6.30
C PHE A 190 -13.34 9.62 5.77
N LEU A 191 -13.85 9.85 4.57
CA LEU A 191 -14.10 11.20 4.08
C LEU A 191 -15.30 11.85 4.81
N LEU A 192 -16.25 11.04 5.22
CA LEU A 192 -17.50 11.51 5.82
C LEU A 192 -17.52 11.45 7.35
N HIS A 193 -16.57 10.75 7.99
CA HIS A 193 -16.63 10.47 9.44
C HIS A 193 -16.69 11.74 10.29
N GLY A 194 -15.98 12.81 9.91
CA GLY A 194 -16.03 14.10 10.59
C GLY A 194 -17.42 14.75 10.55
N MET A 195 -18.11 14.64 9.40
CA MET A 195 -19.49 15.14 9.25
C MET A 195 -20.51 14.29 10.01
N LEU A 196 -20.27 12.99 10.10
CA LEU A 196 -21.16 12.03 10.76
C LEU A 196 -20.87 11.89 12.26
N HIS A 197 -19.85 12.58 12.78
CA HIS A 197 -19.38 12.47 14.16
C HIS A 197 -19.06 11.02 14.56
N LEU A 198 -18.56 10.22 13.62
CA LEU A 198 -18.13 8.84 13.85
C LEU A 198 -16.61 8.83 14.13
N GLU A 199 -16.18 7.93 15.00
CA GLU A 199 -14.75 7.67 15.18
C GLU A 199 -14.17 6.89 13.99
N ALA A 200 -12.93 7.16 13.63
CA ALA A 200 -12.25 6.47 12.52
C ALA A 200 -12.18 4.94 12.76
N ALA A 201 -12.00 4.51 14.01
CA ALA A 201 -12.05 3.10 14.38
C ALA A 201 -13.39 2.45 14.03
N THR A 202 -14.50 3.13 14.26
CA THR A 202 -15.85 2.61 13.96
C THR A 202 -16.01 2.34 12.47
N VAL A 203 -15.49 3.24 11.63
CA VAL A 203 -15.50 3.08 10.16
C VAL A 203 -14.65 1.91 9.73
N ALA A 204 -13.42 1.80 10.24
CA ALA A 204 -12.49 0.73 9.88
C ALA A 204 -12.98 -0.65 10.33
N LEU A 205 -13.41 -0.77 11.60
CA LEU A 205 -13.92 -2.01 12.15
C LEU A 205 -15.25 -2.42 11.49
N GLY A 206 -16.11 -1.46 11.16
CA GLY A 206 -17.35 -1.70 10.40
C GLY A 206 -17.03 -2.27 9.01
N GLY A 207 -16.08 -1.68 8.28
CA GLY A 207 -15.61 -2.19 7.02
C GLY A 207 -14.99 -3.59 7.14
N ALA A 208 -14.14 -3.81 8.14
CA ALA A 208 -13.54 -5.11 8.40
C ALA A 208 -14.57 -6.20 8.70
N ALA A 209 -15.55 -5.90 9.57
CA ALA A 209 -16.63 -6.83 9.89
C ALA A 209 -17.47 -7.16 8.66
N LEU A 210 -17.82 -6.15 7.86
CA LEU A 210 -18.56 -6.34 6.61
C LEU A 210 -17.76 -7.26 5.65
N LEU A 211 -16.45 -7.00 5.50
CA LEU A 211 -15.62 -7.79 4.61
C LEU A 211 -15.47 -9.24 5.10
N LEU A 212 -15.28 -9.47 6.39
CA LEU A 212 -15.25 -10.81 6.98
C LEU A 212 -16.55 -11.58 6.70
N LEU A 213 -17.69 -10.92 6.85
CA LEU A 213 -19.01 -11.54 6.61
C LEU A 213 -19.20 -11.97 5.14
N ILE A 214 -18.79 -11.10 4.18
CA ILE A 214 -19.04 -11.37 2.76
C ILE A 214 -17.94 -12.15 2.07
N SER A 215 -16.71 -12.15 2.61
CA SER A 215 -15.55 -12.79 1.98
C SER A 215 -15.55 -14.32 2.08
N ARG A 216 -16.22 -14.87 3.09
CA ARG A 216 -16.14 -16.29 3.46
C ARG A 216 -14.73 -16.78 3.84
N VAL A 217 -13.81 -15.86 4.12
CA VAL A 217 -12.48 -16.18 4.64
C VAL A 217 -12.61 -16.54 6.12
N GLU A 218 -11.89 -17.56 6.56
CA GLU A 218 -11.89 -17.95 7.96
C GLU A 218 -11.26 -16.83 8.82
N PRO A 219 -11.99 -16.26 9.78
CA PRO A 219 -11.48 -15.15 10.59
C PRO A 219 -10.17 -15.47 11.32
N HIS A 220 -10.02 -16.72 11.79
CA HIS A 220 -8.82 -17.16 12.46
C HIS A 220 -7.55 -16.93 11.63
N LEU A 221 -7.61 -17.24 10.33
CA LEU A 221 -6.48 -17.04 9.42
C LEU A 221 -6.14 -15.57 9.22
N VAL A 222 -7.14 -14.70 9.22
CA VAL A 222 -6.97 -13.25 9.10
C VAL A 222 -6.33 -12.67 10.37
N PHE A 223 -6.79 -13.11 11.54
CA PHE A 223 -6.24 -12.66 12.83
C PHE A 223 -4.77 -13.07 13.05
N LEU A 224 -4.31 -14.18 12.46
CA LEU A 224 -2.92 -14.59 12.50
C LEU A 224 -2.00 -13.67 11.66
N GLU A 225 -2.54 -12.96 10.68
CA GLU A 225 -1.78 -12.04 9.83
C GLU A 225 -1.72 -10.60 10.39
N ILE A 226 -2.41 -10.32 11.51
CA ILE A 226 -2.34 -9.01 12.18
C ILE A 226 -0.95 -8.84 12.80
N GLU A 227 -0.32 -7.71 12.53
CA GLU A 227 0.96 -7.33 13.13
C GLU A 227 0.75 -6.80 14.56
N TRP A 228 0.59 -7.71 15.50
CA TRP A 228 0.39 -7.37 16.92
C TRP A 228 1.53 -6.56 17.54
N SER A 229 2.71 -6.59 16.92
CA SER A 229 3.87 -5.80 17.36
C SER A 229 3.74 -4.31 17.06
N THR A 230 2.83 -3.92 16.16
CA THR A 230 2.59 -2.53 15.77
C THR A 230 1.48 -1.88 16.62
N ILE A 231 0.68 -2.68 17.31
CA ILE A 231 -0.45 -2.28 18.17
C ILE A 231 0.00 -2.13 19.62
#